data_2f9403365c545fcf2f918d63275286cb
#
_entry.id   2f9403365c545fcf2f918d63275286cb
#
_cell.length_a   1.000
_cell.length_b   1.000
_cell.length_c   1.000
_cell.angle_alpha   90.00
_cell.angle_beta   90.00
_cell.angle_gamma   90.00
#
_symmetry.space_group_name_H-M   'P 1'
#
loop_
_entity.id
_entity.type
_entity.pdbx_description
1 polymer ?
#
loop_
_entity_poly.entity_id
_entity_poly.type
_entity_poly.pdbx_seq_one_letter_code
_entity_poly.pdbx_strand_id
1 'polypeptide(L)'
;MGTFFELLLGNMYCWFKSFYSDYLSQYLWGYNPASGAYDLELRYNTIGLYTLIVSFIIMTLYYYVIDHPRFCKWWSWLIMATINSVIALFIGSYCVLSDYNAGKIPDELMYIRDENGEVVQTLIFKSDCWSFGISNMIMAFIFFLVFSFLFHWWSRVAKYSPFIKF
;
A
#
# COMPACT_ATOMS: atom_id res chain seq x y z
N MET A 1 -16.30 10.12 -11.83
CA MET A 1 -15.26 11.06 -11.38
C MET A 1 -14.77 10.56 -10.02
N GLY A 2 -13.54 10.06 -9.96
CA GLY A 2 -12.95 9.67 -8.67
C GLY A 2 -12.81 10.87 -7.76
N THR A 3 -13.03 10.68 -6.46
CA THR A 3 -12.81 11.72 -5.48
C THR A 3 -11.34 12.14 -5.48
N PHE A 4 -11.02 13.36 -5.04
CA PHE A 4 -9.63 13.85 -4.93
C PHE A 4 -8.71 12.85 -4.21
N PHE A 5 -9.22 12.16 -3.19
CA PHE A 5 -8.49 11.11 -2.45
C PHE A 5 -8.17 9.88 -3.31
N GLU A 6 -9.07 9.46 -4.18
CA GLU A 6 -8.85 8.30 -5.06
C GLU A 6 -7.71 8.57 -6.05
N LEU A 7 -7.70 9.76 -6.64
CA LEU A 7 -6.64 10.20 -7.54
C LEU A 7 -5.30 10.37 -6.80
N LEU A 8 -5.32 10.89 -5.57
CA LEU A 8 -4.11 11.11 -4.77
C LEU A 8 -3.44 9.78 -4.42
N LEU A 9 -4.18 8.82 -3.86
CA LEU A 9 -3.64 7.52 -3.45
C LEU A 9 -3.12 6.74 -4.67
N GLY A 10 -3.89 6.68 -5.75
CA GLY A 10 -3.45 5.99 -6.97
C GLY A 10 -2.17 6.58 -7.55
N ASN A 11 -2.07 7.91 -7.63
CA ASN A 11 -0.86 8.58 -8.12
C ASN A 11 0.37 8.35 -7.23
N MET A 12 0.21 8.26 -5.91
CA MET A 12 1.30 7.94 -5.01
C MET A 12 1.86 6.53 -5.27
N TYR A 13 1.00 5.54 -5.56
CA TYR A 13 1.46 4.19 -5.93
C TYR A 13 2.18 4.16 -7.28
N CYS A 14 1.85 5.05 -8.20
CA CYS A 14 2.56 5.16 -9.49
C CYS A 14 4.04 5.51 -9.35
N TRP A 15 4.47 6.13 -8.23
CA TRP A 15 5.90 6.38 -7.97
C TRP A 15 6.69 5.08 -7.81
N PHE A 16 6.04 3.99 -7.47
CA PHE A 16 6.63 2.67 -7.24
C PHE A 16 6.28 1.65 -8.34
N LYS A 17 5.75 2.12 -9.47
CA LYS A 17 5.33 1.28 -10.60
C LYS A 17 6.44 0.39 -11.14
N SER A 18 7.71 0.81 -11.01
CA SER A 18 8.87 0.04 -11.46
C SER A 18 9.13 -1.26 -10.66
N PHE A 19 8.48 -1.43 -9.50
CA PHE A 19 8.66 -2.62 -8.68
C PHE A 19 7.83 -3.83 -9.14
N TYR A 20 6.76 -3.62 -9.91
CA TYR A 20 5.84 -4.66 -10.33
C TYR A 20 5.41 -4.46 -11.79
N SER A 21 4.74 -5.46 -12.38
CA SER A 21 4.34 -5.45 -13.79
C SER A 21 3.41 -4.28 -14.14
N ASP A 22 3.59 -3.70 -15.33
CA ASP A 22 2.70 -2.67 -15.88
C ASP A 22 1.26 -3.18 -16.04
N TYR A 23 1.08 -4.45 -16.35
CA TYR A 23 -0.23 -5.08 -16.47
C TYR A 23 -0.94 -5.16 -15.12
N LEU A 24 -0.20 -5.48 -14.05
CA LEU A 24 -0.76 -5.43 -12.69
C LEU A 24 -1.15 -3.99 -12.31
N SER A 25 -0.36 -3.01 -12.69
CA SER A 25 -0.70 -1.59 -12.49
C SER A 25 -1.99 -1.21 -13.19
N GLN A 26 -2.22 -1.65 -14.43
CA GLN A 26 -3.47 -1.40 -15.16
C GLN A 26 -4.68 -2.01 -14.44
N TYR A 27 -4.56 -3.26 -13.98
CA TYR A 27 -5.60 -3.90 -13.18
C TYR A 27 -5.92 -3.09 -11.90
N LEU A 28 -4.89 -2.67 -11.17
CA LEU A 28 -5.07 -1.92 -9.92
C LEU A 28 -5.69 -0.53 -10.14
N TRP A 29 -5.51 0.05 -11.34
CA TRP A 29 -6.22 1.26 -11.80
C TRP A 29 -7.66 0.99 -12.24
N GLY A 30 -8.09 -0.27 -12.31
CA GLY A 30 -9.42 -0.66 -12.76
C GLY A 30 -9.58 -0.67 -14.28
N TYR A 31 -8.50 -0.93 -15.03
CA TYR A 31 -8.59 -1.10 -16.48
C TYR A 31 -9.32 -2.38 -16.83
N ASN A 32 -10.29 -2.28 -17.73
CA ASN A 32 -11.08 -3.40 -18.27
C ASN A 32 -10.74 -3.60 -19.75
N PRO A 33 -10.05 -4.70 -20.11
CA PRO A 33 -9.70 -4.95 -21.50
C PRO A 33 -10.91 -5.11 -22.43
N ALA A 34 -12.02 -5.64 -21.92
CA ALA A 34 -13.23 -5.89 -22.71
C ALA A 34 -13.90 -4.58 -23.17
N SER A 35 -13.85 -3.53 -22.36
CA SER A 35 -14.40 -2.21 -22.70
C SER A 35 -13.32 -1.24 -23.22
N GLY A 36 -12.04 -1.55 -23.02
CA GLY A 36 -10.92 -0.64 -23.32
C GLY A 36 -10.89 0.61 -22.44
N ALA A 37 -11.61 0.62 -21.32
CA ALA A 37 -11.77 1.76 -20.43
C ALA A 37 -11.42 1.41 -18.97
N TYR A 38 -11.29 2.44 -18.13
CA TYR A 38 -11.08 2.30 -16.68
C TYR A 38 -12.43 2.36 -15.97
N ASP A 39 -13.18 1.26 -16.02
CA ASP A 39 -14.54 1.13 -15.50
C ASP A 39 -14.67 0.10 -14.35
N LEU A 40 -13.60 -0.63 -14.05
CA LEU A 40 -13.54 -1.53 -12.91
C LEU A 40 -13.23 -0.77 -11.60
N GLU A 41 -13.30 -1.48 -10.49
CA GLU A 41 -13.03 -0.95 -9.17
C GLU A 41 -11.55 -0.53 -9.01
N LEU A 42 -11.31 0.69 -8.51
CA LEU A 42 -9.98 1.23 -8.25
C LEU A 42 -9.34 0.51 -7.05
N ARG A 43 -8.58 -0.55 -7.30
CA ARG A 43 -7.93 -1.35 -6.24
C ARG A 43 -6.87 -0.57 -5.48
N TYR A 44 -6.15 0.33 -6.15
CA TYR A 44 -5.19 1.23 -5.48
C TYR A 44 -5.84 2.02 -4.34
N ASN A 45 -7.06 2.53 -4.58
CA ASN A 45 -7.77 3.29 -3.57
C ASN A 45 -8.17 2.43 -2.36
N THR A 46 -8.72 1.26 -2.60
CA THR A 46 -9.15 0.33 -1.55
C THR A 46 -7.97 -0.10 -0.68
N ILE A 47 -6.86 -0.53 -1.29
CA ILE A 47 -5.66 -0.96 -0.57
C ILE A 47 -4.98 0.22 0.13
N GLY A 48 -4.88 1.37 -0.54
CA GLY A 48 -4.32 2.59 0.02
C GLY A 48 -5.10 3.09 1.23
N LEU A 49 -6.42 3.01 1.20
CA LEU A 49 -7.29 3.38 2.32
C LEU A 49 -7.09 2.45 3.52
N TYR A 50 -7.01 1.14 3.31
CA TYR A 50 -6.70 0.19 4.38
C TYR A 50 -5.35 0.48 5.02
N THR A 51 -4.33 0.73 4.21
CA THR A 51 -2.98 1.06 4.67
C THR A 51 -2.97 2.37 5.47
N LEU A 52 -3.69 3.39 5.01
CA LEU A 52 -3.81 4.68 5.68
C LEU A 52 -4.50 4.53 7.05
N ILE A 53 -5.63 3.80 7.11
CA ILE A 53 -6.38 3.57 8.36
C ILE A 53 -5.50 2.81 9.36
N VAL A 54 -4.83 1.74 8.93
CA VAL A 54 -3.95 0.95 9.81
C VAL A 54 -2.79 1.79 10.31
N SER A 55 -2.16 2.58 9.45
CA SER A 55 -1.07 3.49 9.84
C SER A 55 -1.55 4.54 10.86
N PHE A 56 -2.75 5.07 10.69
CA PHE A 56 -3.35 6.01 11.63
C PHE A 56 -3.62 5.36 12.99
N ILE A 57 -4.15 4.13 13.02
CA ILE A 57 -4.42 3.38 14.26
C ILE A 57 -3.11 3.11 15.00
N ILE A 58 -2.08 2.59 14.32
CA ILE A 58 -0.79 2.26 14.94
C ILE A 58 -0.12 3.53 15.47
N MET A 59 -0.17 4.63 14.74
CA MET A 59 0.35 5.92 15.19
C MET A 59 -0.38 6.41 16.44
N THR A 60 -1.72 6.32 16.46
CA THR A 60 -2.54 6.72 17.62
C THR A 60 -2.23 5.86 18.83
N LEU A 61 -2.08 4.56 18.66
CA LEU A 61 -1.64 3.65 19.74
C LEU A 61 -0.27 4.05 20.28
N TYR A 62 0.68 4.37 19.42
CA TYR A 62 2.03 4.75 19.84
C TYR A 62 2.04 6.05 20.65
N TYR A 63 1.38 7.12 20.19
CA TYR A 63 1.46 8.43 20.81
C TYR A 63 0.50 8.64 21.99
N TYR A 64 -0.65 7.94 22.03
CA TYR A 64 -1.69 8.21 22.99
C TYR A 64 -2.00 7.07 23.95
N VAL A 65 -1.77 5.82 23.55
CA VAL A 65 -2.05 4.65 24.39
C VAL A 65 -0.77 4.16 25.08
N ILE A 66 0.30 3.98 24.32
CA ILE A 66 1.58 3.51 24.87
C ILE A 66 2.26 4.62 25.66
N ASP A 67 2.32 5.86 25.17
CA ASP A 67 2.83 7.12 25.73
C ASP A 67 3.66 6.97 27.03
N HIS A 68 4.65 6.07 27.02
CA HIS A 68 5.44 5.70 28.18
C HIS A 68 6.87 6.26 28.05
N PRO A 69 7.52 6.77 29.12
CA PRO A 69 8.87 7.35 29.08
C PRO A 69 9.96 6.45 28.47
N ARG A 70 9.79 5.13 28.54
CA ARG A 70 10.73 4.17 27.92
C ARG A 70 10.64 4.14 26.40
N PHE A 71 9.51 4.54 25.83
CA PHE A 71 9.23 4.49 24.40
C PHE A 71 9.38 5.86 23.69
N CYS A 72 9.82 6.91 24.38
CA CYS A 72 10.06 8.22 23.78
C CYS A 72 11.39 8.34 23.03
N LYS A 73 12.17 7.24 22.93
CA LYS A 73 13.43 7.21 22.19
C LYS A 73 13.19 7.07 20.69
N TRP A 74 14.08 7.64 19.88
CA TRP A 74 14.05 7.52 18.42
C TRP A 74 13.96 6.06 17.92
N TRP A 75 14.64 5.14 18.56
CA TRP A 75 14.57 3.69 18.24
C TRP A 75 13.18 3.10 18.40
N SER A 76 12.45 3.51 19.42
CA SER A 76 11.07 3.03 19.63
C SER A 76 10.14 3.50 18.53
N TRP A 77 10.29 4.75 18.09
CA TRP A 77 9.57 5.27 16.93
C TRP A 77 9.89 4.47 15.67
N LEU A 78 11.18 4.20 15.41
CA LEU A 78 11.61 3.42 14.24
C LEU A 78 11.04 2.00 14.26
N ILE A 79 11.04 1.33 15.43
CA ILE A 79 10.44 0.00 15.59
C ILE A 79 8.94 0.04 15.24
N MET A 80 8.20 1.02 15.76
CA MET A 80 6.77 1.14 15.45
C MET A 80 6.51 1.44 13.97
N ALA A 81 7.30 2.31 13.36
CA ALA A 81 7.25 2.56 11.93
C ALA A 81 7.54 1.30 11.11
N THR A 82 8.52 0.49 11.53
CA THR A 82 8.84 -0.80 10.88
C THR A 82 7.71 -1.80 11.02
N ILE A 83 7.12 -1.94 12.22
CA ILE A 83 5.96 -2.81 12.46
C ILE A 83 4.80 -2.41 11.54
N ASN A 84 4.48 -1.11 11.48
CA ASN A 84 3.46 -0.58 10.57
C ASN A 84 3.72 -0.96 9.11
N SER A 85 4.97 -0.78 8.67
CA SER A 85 5.37 -1.07 7.29
C SER A 85 5.28 -2.57 6.96
N VAL A 86 5.67 -3.45 7.89
CA VAL A 86 5.55 -4.91 7.71
C VAL A 86 4.09 -5.34 7.65
N ILE A 87 3.23 -4.81 8.51
CA ILE A 87 1.79 -5.09 8.46
C ILE A 87 1.21 -4.67 7.10
N ALA A 88 1.57 -3.50 6.62
CA ALA A 88 1.11 -3.00 5.32
C ALA A 88 1.62 -3.85 4.15
N LEU A 89 2.85 -4.36 4.20
CA LEU A 89 3.37 -5.30 3.21
C LEU A 89 2.42 -6.50 3.08
N PHE A 90 2.05 -7.12 4.21
CA PHE A 90 1.14 -8.27 4.19
C PHE A 90 -0.27 -7.89 3.71
N ILE A 91 -0.79 -6.73 4.09
CA ILE A 91 -2.09 -6.27 3.61
C ILE A 91 -2.08 -6.11 2.08
N GLY A 92 -1.09 -5.39 1.53
CA GLY A 92 -0.98 -5.17 0.10
C GLY A 92 -0.80 -6.47 -0.69
N SER A 93 0.15 -7.31 -0.27
CA SER A 93 0.39 -8.61 -0.90
C SER A 93 -0.83 -9.52 -0.83
N TYR A 94 -1.50 -9.59 0.32
CA TYR A 94 -2.67 -10.45 0.53
C TYR A 94 -3.85 -10.02 -0.34
N CYS A 95 -4.15 -8.73 -0.42
CA CYS A 95 -5.25 -8.23 -1.24
C CYS A 95 -5.05 -8.59 -2.72
N VAL A 96 -3.86 -8.32 -3.27
CA VAL A 96 -3.57 -8.60 -4.68
C VAL A 96 -3.47 -10.11 -4.94
N LEU A 97 -2.84 -10.87 -4.04
CA LEU A 97 -2.75 -12.32 -4.17
C LEU A 97 -4.11 -13.01 -4.07
N SER A 98 -5.00 -12.47 -3.23
CA SER A 98 -6.39 -12.95 -3.13
C SER A 98 -7.15 -12.72 -4.43
N ASP A 99 -7.00 -11.55 -5.06
CA ASP A 99 -7.62 -11.27 -6.35
C ASP A 99 -7.01 -12.13 -7.47
N TYR A 100 -5.69 -12.36 -7.44
CA TYR A 100 -5.00 -13.27 -8.37
C TYR A 100 -5.54 -14.72 -8.26
N ASN A 101 -5.63 -15.25 -7.05
CA ASN A 101 -6.08 -16.62 -6.81
C ASN A 101 -7.60 -16.80 -7.04
N ALA A 102 -8.39 -15.74 -6.84
CA ALA A 102 -9.83 -15.73 -7.09
C ALA A 102 -10.19 -15.55 -8.57
N GLY A 103 -9.20 -15.36 -9.46
CA GLY A 103 -9.45 -15.14 -10.89
C GLY A 103 -10.19 -13.83 -11.19
N LYS A 104 -10.03 -12.81 -10.35
CA LYS A 104 -10.66 -11.49 -10.58
C LYS A 104 -9.91 -10.64 -11.58
N ILE A 105 -8.64 -10.96 -11.84
CA ILE A 105 -7.83 -10.28 -12.84
C ILE A 105 -8.27 -10.79 -14.22
N PRO A 106 -8.64 -9.90 -15.16
CA PRO A 106 -9.01 -10.31 -16.51
C PRO A 106 -7.92 -11.14 -17.18
N ASP A 107 -8.33 -12.20 -17.90
CA ASP A 107 -7.41 -13.14 -18.57
C ASP A 107 -6.49 -12.43 -19.57
N GLU A 108 -6.98 -11.39 -20.25
CA GLU A 108 -6.22 -10.61 -21.21
C GLU A 108 -5.08 -9.82 -20.57
N LEU A 109 -5.18 -9.50 -19.27
CA LEU A 109 -4.10 -8.86 -18.50
C LEU A 109 -3.15 -9.89 -17.88
N MET A 110 -3.63 -11.14 -17.68
CA MET A 110 -2.82 -12.21 -17.09
C MET A 110 -2.00 -12.96 -18.13
N TYR A 111 -2.55 -13.20 -19.31
CA TYR A 111 -1.96 -14.11 -20.30
C TYR A 111 -2.05 -13.56 -21.72
N ILE A 112 -0.99 -13.72 -22.48
CA ILE A 112 -1.06 -13.65 -23.96
C ILE A 112 -1.40 -15.04 -24.44
N ARG A 113 -2.50 -15.17 -25.23
CA ARG A 113 -2.93 -16.42 -25.86
C ARG A 113 -2.69 -16.36 -27.36
N ASP A 114 -2.37 -17.52 -27.95
CA ASP A 114 -2.25 -17.70 -29.41
C ASP A 114 -3.64 -17.86 -30.03
N GLU A 115 -3.71 -17.88 -31.35
CA GLU A 115 -4.95 -18.13 -32.13
C GLU A 115 -5.66 -19.44 -31.75
N ASN A 116 -4.90 -20.40 -31.25
CA ASN A 116 -5.41 -21.68 -30.75
C ASN A 116 -5.93 -21.63 -29.29
N GLY A 117 -5.83 -20.47 -28.61
CA GLY A 117 -6.22 -20.31 -27.21
C GLY A 117 -5.17 -20.79 -26.18
N GLU A 118 -4.00 -21.26 -26.64
CA GLU A 118 -2.91 -21.65 -25.75
C GLU A 118 -2.20 -20.44 -25.14
N VAL A 119 -1.76 -20.57 -23.87
CA VAL A 119 -1.02 -19.51 -23.16
C VAL A 119 0.40 -19.48 -23.68
N VAL A 120 0.74 -18.42 -24.41
CA VAL A 120 2.10 -18.18 -24.93
C VAL A 120 2.97 -17.52 -23.88
N GLN A 121 2.43 -16.55 -23.15
CA GLN A 121 3.19 -15.80 -22.15
C GLN A 121 2.29 -15.40 -20.95
N THR A 122 2.85 -15.51 -19.76
CA THR A 122 2.25 -14.97 -18.53
C THR A 122 2.78 -13.55 -18.31
N LEU A 123 1.87 -12.59 -18.10
CA LEU A 123 2.16 -11.16 -17.95
C LEU A 123 2.23 -10.72 -16.48
N ILE A 124 1.44 -11.37 -15.62
CA ILE A 124 1.41 -11.09 -14.18
C ILE A 124 1.80 -12.37 -13.44
N PHE A 125 2.85 -12.27 -12.63
CA PHE A 125 3.35 -13.35 -11.80
C PHE A 125 2.94 -13.17 -10.33
N LYS A 126 2.95 -14.25 -9.56
CA LYS A 126 2.77 -14.16 -8.09
C LYS A 126 3.84 -13.30 -7.41
N SER A 127 5.04 -13.22 -7.99
CA SER A 127 6.09 -12.31 -7.54
C SER A 127 5.68 -10.85 -7.61
N ASP A 128 4.89 -10.45 -8.62
CA ASP A 128 4.42 -9.07 -8.76
C ASP A 128 3.47 -8.68 -7.63
N CYS A 129 2.67 -9.64 -7.13
CA CYS A 129 1.82 -9.42 -5.96
C CYS A 129 2.64 -9.11 -4.71
N TRP A 130 3.79 -9.79 -4.51
CA TRP A 130 4.71 -9.51 -3.39
C TRP A 130 5.46 -8.20 -3.60
N SER A 131 5.88 -7.91 -4.82
CA SER A 131 6.55 -6.65 -5.17
C SER A 131 5.63 -5.45 -4.96
N PHE A 132 4.34 -5.59 -5.24
CA PHE A 132 3.34 -4.59 -4.88
C PHE A 132 3.23 -4.43 -3.35
N GLY A 133 3.30 -5.51 -2.58
CA GLY A 133 3.38 -5.46 -1.12
C GLY A 133 4.55 -4.62 -0.61
N ILE A 134 5.73 -4.71 -1.25
CA ILE A 134 6.89 -3.88 -0.93
C ILE A 134 6.57 -2.40 -1.19
N SER A 135 5.92 -2.08 -2.29
CA SER A 135 5.48 -0.70 -2.58
C SER A 135 4.52 -0.20 -1.50
N ASN A 136 3.58 -1.04 -1.05
CA ASN A 136 2.65 -0.71 0.02
C ASN A 136 3.34 -0.53 1.38
N MET A 137 4.41 -1.29 1.65
CA MET A 137 5.28 -1.12 2.82
C MET A 137 5.90 0.27 2.87
N ILE A 138 6.42 0.75 1.75
CA ILE A 138 7.03 2.09 1.65
C ILE A 138 5.95 3.17 1.84
N MET A 139 4.78 2.98 1.23
CA MET A 139 3.64 3.90 1.40
C MET A 139 3.21 4.01 2.86
N ALA A 140 3.11 2.89 3.58
CA ALA A 140 2.77 2.88 5.00
C ALA A 140 3.81 3.61 5.86
N PHE A 141 5.09 3.49 5.53
CA PHE A 141 6.15 4.23 6.19
C PHE A 141 5.97 5.74 6.00
N ILE A 142 5.66 6.18 4.78
CA ILE A 142 5.38 7.60 4.48
C ILE A 142 4.15 8.08 5.26
N PHE A 143 3.05 7.32 5.28
CA PHE A 143 1.85 7.68 6.05
C PHE A 143 2.14 7.78 7.54
N PHE A 144 2.86 6.82 8.11
CA PHE A 144 3.24 6.84 9.52
C PHE A 144 4.11 8.07 9.83
N LEU A 145 5.04 8.43 8.95
CA LEU A 145 5.89 9.60 9.09
C LEU A 145 5.06 10.89 9.07
N VAL A 146 4.16 11.04 8.08
CA VAL A 146 3.28 12.22 7.98
C VAL A 146 2.39 12.34 9.21
N PHE A 147 1.76 11.26 9.65
CA PHE A 147 0.94 11.25 10.86
C PHE A 147 1.77 11.55 12.11
N SER A 148 3.00 11.04 12.21
CA SER A 148 3.91 11.39 13.29
C SER A 148 4.18 12.88 13.36
N PHE A 149 4.44 13.55 12.23
CA PHE A 149 4.63 15.00 12.20
C PHE A 149 3.38 15.79 12.59
N LEU A 150 2.19 15.31 12.23
CA LEU A 150 0.93 16.00 12.54
C LEU A 150 0.53 15.84 13.99
N PHE A 151 0.74 14.69 14.60
CA PHE A 151 0.11 14.33 15.88
C PHE A 151 1.09 14.22 17.07
N HIS A 152 2.42 14.19 16.86
CA HIS A 152 3.39 14.09 17.95
C HIS A 152 3.28 15.23 18.98
N TRP A 153 2.82 16.41 18.56
CA TRP A 153 2.73 17.61 19.42
C TRP A 153 1.76 17.43 20.59
N TRP A 154 0.76 16.57 20.44
CA TRP A 154 -0.26 16.33 21.46
C TRP A 154 0.09 15.19 22.41
N SER A 155 1.15 14.44 22.15
CA SER A 155 1.67 13.45 23.10
C SER A 155 2.32 14.14 24.30
N ARG A 156 2.18 13.57 25.49
CA ARG A 156 2.77 14.11 26.73
C ARG A 156 4.25 13.76 26.85
N VAL A 157 4.64 12.56 26.46
CA VAL A 157 5.97 12.00 26.68
C VAL A 157 6.74 11.83 25.37
N ALA A 158 6.10 11.31 24.34
CA ALA A 158 6.72 11.03 23.04
C ALA A 158 6.72 12.23 22.07
N LYS A 159 6.36 13.44 22.52
CA LYS A 159 6.28 14.66 21.69
C LYS A 159 7.59 15.07 21.00
N TYR A 160 8.72 14.54 21.43
CA TYR A 160 10.04 14.82 20.85
C TYR A 160 10.50 13.71 19.89
N SER A 161 9.77 12.62 19.77
CA SER A 161 10.03 11.56 18.80
C SER A 161 9.31 11.87 17.48
N PRO A 162 9.96 11.82 16.31
CA PRO A 162 11.32 11.28 16.04
C PRO A 162 12.48 12.27 16.22
N PHE A 163 12.24 13.50 16.69
CA PHE A 163 13.29 14.52 16.79
C PHE A 163 14.25 14.18 17.94
N ILE A 164 15.55 14.28 17.66
CA ILE A 164 16.59 14.17 18.67
C ILE A 164 16.59 15.50 19.45
N LYS A 165 16.47 15.43 20.78
CA LYS A 165 16.86 16.57 21.62
C LYS A 165 18.38 16.68 21.55
N PHE A 166 18.86 17.74 20.93
CA PHE A 166 20.22 18.22 21.17
C PHE A 166 20.28 18.93 22.52
#